data_66f851048973292f6a70f414ef648e26
#
_entry.id   66f851048973292f6a70f414ef648e26
#
_cell.length_a   1.000
_cell.length_b   1.000
_cell.length_c   1.000
_cell.angle_alpha   90.00
_cell.angle_beta   90.00
_cell.angle_gamma   90.00
#
_symmetry.space_group_name_H-M   'P 1'
#
loop_
_entity.id
_entity.type
_entity.pdbx_description
1 polymer ?
#
loop_
_entity_poly.entity_id
_entity_poly.type
_entity_poly.pdbx_seq_one_letter_code
_entity_poly.pdbx_strand_id
1 'polypeptide(L)'
;MGYSEGGVEMAKLLLDKVKDEALILKLRTSYNLITEDINHTQTVVSLDNLDENVVTDIVNLASGNKEMMLFETTDGWVNLNIYEINYLESYLDQVYLHDINQQTYTLKTPLYQLEERLSKHDFVRISISFICNIKYIRYIKTLLNQKLELTMMSGDKLIVTRSYLKNFKHTLML
;
A
#
# COMPACT_ATOMS: atom_id res chain seq x y z
N MET A 1 40.78 3.87 31.71
CA MET A 1 39.37 4.23 31.49
C MET A 1 39.15 4.27 29.98
N GLY A 2 38.69 3.17 29.42
CA GLY A 2 38.37 3.06 27.99
C GLY A 2 36.87 3.27 27.82
N TYR A 3 36.48 4.34 27.13
CA TYR A 3 35.11 4.49 26.64
C TYR A 3 35.00 3.60 25.43
N SER A 4 34.22 2.51 25.54
CA SER A 4 33.73 1.76 24.35
C SER A 4 32.74 2.65 23.64
N GLU A 5 33.13 3.18 22.48
CA GLU A 5 32.20 3.72 21.53
C GLU A 5 31.23 2.59 21.14
N GLY A 6 29.99 2.68 21.63
CA GLY A 6 28.91 1.82 21.19
C GLY A 6 28.63 2.16 19.74
N GLY A 7 29.18 1.37 18.83
CA GLY A 7 28.83 1.44 17.43
C GLY A 7 27.33 1.23 17.32
N VAL A 8 26.62 2.19 16.73
CA VAL A 8 25.21 2.04 16.37
C VAL A 8 25.19 0.90 15.36
N GLU A 9 24.65 -0.25 15.76
CA GLU A 9 24.50 -1.40 14.89
C GLU A 9 23.52 -1.00 13.79
N MET A 10 24.02 -0.83 12.57
CA MET A 10 23.21 -0.41 11.42
C MET A 10 22.21 -1.52 11.09
N ALA A 11 20.94 -1.23 11.18
CA ALA A 11 19.89 -2.17 10.82
C ALA A 11 19.90 -2.40 9.30
N LYS A 12 20.11 -3.64 8.89
CA LYS A 12 20.18 -4.05 7.48
C LYS A 12 19.20 -5.19 7.21
N LEU A 13 18.48 -5.07 6.11
CA LEU A 13 17.60 -6.12 5.61
C LEU A 13 18.27 -6.84 4.44
N LEU A 14 18.49 -8.14 4.59
CA LEU A 14 19.04 -9.00 3.53
C LEU A 14 17.89 -9.64 2.74
N LEU A 15 17.86 -9.43 1.44
CA LEU A 15 16.81 -9.89 0.54
C LEU A 15 17.39 -10.81 -0.56
N ASP A 16 16.62 -11.84 -0.92
CA ASP A 16 16.89 -12.69 -2.07
C ASP A 16 16.36 -12.04 -3.35
N LYS A 17 17.21 -11.85 -4.37
CA LYS A 17 16.85 -11.13 -5.59
C LYS A 17 15.72 -11.77 -6.40
N VAL A 18 15.57 -13.09 -6.32
CA VAL A 18 14.53 -13.81 -7.05
C VAL A 18 13.24 -13.89 -6.25
N LYS A 19 13.34 -14.24 -4.96
CA LYS A 19 12.16 -14.40 -4.09
C LYS A 19 11.54 -13.07 -3.71
N ASP A 20 12.36 -12.05 -3.49
CA ASP A 20 11.97 -10.76 -2.96
C ASP A 20 11.98 -9.65 -4.02
N GLU A 21 12.01 -9.99 -5.32
CA GLU A 21 12.11 -9.03 -6.42
C GLU A 21 11.06 -7.92 -6.35
N ALA A 22 9.81 -8.28 -6.11
CA ALA A 22 8.70 -7.33 -5.99
C ALA A 22 8.90 -6.40 -4.78
N LEU A 23 9.38 -6.95 -3.65
CA LEU A 23 9.70 -6.17 -2.45
C LEU A 23 10.86 -5.22 -2.72
N ILE A 24 11.93 -5.70 -3.33
CA ILE A 24 13.11 -4.89 -3.69
C ILE A 24 12.70 -3.72 -4.59
N LEU A 25 11.89 -3.99 -5.61
CA LEU A 25 11.37 -2.94 -6.51
C LEU A 25 10.56 -1.91 -5.73
N LYS A 26 9.68 -2.35 -4.84
CA LYS A 26 8.84 -1.49 -4.00
C LYS A 26 9.69 -0.63 -3.05
N LEU A 27 10.72 -1.20 -2.43
CA LEU A 27 11.63 -0.47 -1.55
C LEU A 27 12.37 0.65 -2.32
N ARG A 28 12.82 0.37 -3.54
CA ARG A 28 13.46 1.36 -4.41
C ARG A 28 12.50 2.47 -4.86
N THR A 29 11.28 2.12 -5.28
CA THR A 29 10.35 3.06 -5.92
C THR A 29 9.51 3.85 -4.93
N SER A 30 9.06 3.22 -3.85
CA SER A 30 8.12 3.83 -2.89
C SER A 30 8.82 4.50 -1.71
N TYR A 31 9.93 3.91 -1.27
CA TYR A 31 10.68 4.42 -0.11
C TYR A 31 12.00 5.08 -0.51
N ASN A 32 12.34 5.08 -1.80
CA ASN A 32 13.60 5.64 -2.35
C ASN A 32 14.85 5.13 -1.62
N LEU A 33 14.80 3.87 -1.18
CA LEU A 33 15.89 3.26 -0.43
C LEU A 33 17.01 2.80 -1.35
N ILE A 34 18.24 3.03 -0.90
CA ILE A 34 19.42 2.55 -1.58
C ILE A 34 19.56 1.05 -1.28
N THR A 35 19.70 0.27 -2.34
CA THR A 35 19.94 -1.15 -2.25
C THR A 35 21.35 -1.46 -2.78
N GLU A 36 22.13 -2.22 -2.02
CA GLU A 36 23.45 -2.65 -2.41
C GLU A 36 23.45 -4.15 -2.73
N ASP A 37 23.90 -4.50 -3.93
CA ASP A 37 24.04 -5.90 -4.33
C ASP A 37 25.30 -6.49 -3.70
N ILE A 38 25.13 -7.47 -2.80
CA ILE A 38 26.25 -8.18 -2.21
C ILE A 38 26.81 -9.21 -3.20
N ASN A 39 25.90 -9.89 -3.91
CA ASN A 39 26.26 -10.91 -4.91
C ASN A 39 25.13 -11.06 -5.95
N HIS A 40 25.24 -12.07 -6.83
CA HIS A 40 24.26 -12.30 -7.89
C HIS A 40 22.86 -12.67 -7.37
N THR A 41 22.74 -13.15 -6.14
CA THR A 41 21.48 -13.66 -5.57
C THR A 41 20.94 -12.81 -4.43
N GLN A 42 21.75 -11.91 -3.85
CA GLN A 42 21.38 -11.18 -2.64
C GLN A 42 21.60 -9.67 -2.77
N THR A 43 20.66 -8.94 -2.19
CA THR A 43 20.68 -7.48 -2.06
C THR A 43 20.50 -7.11 -0.59
N VAL A 44 21.18 -6.06 -0.13
CA VAL A 44 21.02 -5.46 1.19
C VAL A 44 20.33 -4.12 1.07
N VAL A 45 19.42 -3.86 1.98
CA VAL A 45 18.77 -2.56 2.16
C VAL A 45 19.17 -2.02 3.52
N SER A 46 19.73 -0.81 3.55
CA SER A 46 19.99 -0.10 4.81
C SER A 46 18.70 0.54 5.32
N LEU A 47 18.39 0.33 6.59
CA LEU A 47 17.21 0.86 7.27
C LEU A 47 17.55 2.05 8.17
N ASP A 48 18.79 2.56 8.09
CA ASP A 48 19.27 3.65 8.93
C ASP A 48 18.55 4.96 8.58
N ASN A 49 18.27 5.74 9.63
CA ASN A 49 17.59 7.04 9.51
C ASN A 49 16.17 7.01 8.94
N LEU A 50 15.53 5.84 8.94
CA LEU A 50 14.12 5.73 8.58
C LEU A 50 13.23 5.98 9.80
N ASP A 51 12.03 6.50 9.54
CA ASP A 51 10.96 6.58 10.53
C ASP A 51 10.58 5.18 11.02
N GLU A 52 10.29 5.03 12.32
CA GLU A 52 9.97 3.74 12.94
C GLU A 52 8.77 3.04 12.27
N ASN A 53 7.79 3.82 11.80
CA ASN A 53 6.65 3.28 11.07
C ASN A 53 7.07 2.72 9.72
N VAL A 54 7.98 3.40 9.02
CA VAL A 54 8.54 2.93 7.74
C VAL A 54 9.33 1.65 7.93
N VAL A 55 10.15 1.56 8.98
CA VAL A 55 10.88 0.33 9.35
C VAL A 55 9.90 -0.80 9.63
N THR A 56 8.87 -0.55 10.42
CA THR A 56 7.83 -1.52 10.74
C THR A 56 7.11 -2.01 9.49
N ASP A 57 6.75 -1.12 8.58
CA ASP A 57 6.11 -1.47 7.30
C ASP A 57 7.04 -2.36 6.44
N ILE A 58 8.32 -2.02 6.36
CA ILE A 58 9.32 -2.80 5.60
C ILE A 58 9.49 -4.19 6.21
N VAL A 59 9.60 -4.27 7.54
CA VAL A 59 9.72 -5.56 8.26
C VAL A 59 8.46 -6.41 8.05
N ASN A 60 7.28 -5.82 8.11
CA ASN A 60 6.02 -6.50 7.86
C ASN A 60 5.93 -7.02 6.41
N LEU A 61 6.38 -6.23 5.45
CA LEU A 61 6.45 -6.64 4.04
C LEU A 61 7.47 -7.79 3.83
N ALA A 62 8.65 -7.68 4.46
CA ALA A 62 9.71 -8.68 4.34
C ALA A 62 9.39 -10.00 5.06
N SER A 63 8.76 -9.91 6.23
CA SER A 63 8.36 -11.10 7.00
C SER A 63 7.14 -11.81 6.41
N GLY A 64 6.57 -11.27 5.32
CA GLY A 64 5.39 -11.86 4.69
C GLY A 64 4.18 -11.87 5.63
N ASN A 65 4.06 -10.89 6.52
CA ASN A 65 2.89 -10.71 7.35
C ASN A 65 1.69 -10.55 6.43
N LYS A 66 1.03 -11.68 6.20
CA LYS A 66 -0.17 -11.78 5.39
C LYS A 66 -1.34 -11.58 6.34
N GLU A 67 -1.90 -10.41 6.34
CA GLU A 67 -3.20 -10.22 6.94
C GLU A 67 -4.25 -10.61 5.90
N MET A 68 -4.73 -11.85 6.02
CA MET A 68 -5.66 -12.42 5.08
C MET A 68 -7.09 -12.03 5.44
N MET A 69 -7.87 -11.62 4.45
CA MET A 69 -9.29 -11.31 4.61
C MET A 69 -10.09 -12.05 3.54
N LEU A 70 -11.18 -12.69 3.98
CA LEU A 70 -12.13 -13.37 3.10
C LEU A 70 -13.12 -12.37 2.50
N PHE A 71 -13.28 -12.44 1.18
CA PHE A 71 -14.26 -11.66 0.43
C PHE A 71 -15.20 -12.61 -0.32
N GLU A 72 -16.50 -12.32 -0.24
CA GLU A 72 -17.50 -13.02 -1.05
C GLU A 72 -17.54 -12.43 -2.45
N THR A 73 -17.31 -13.26 -3.45
CA THR A 73 -17.34 -12.90 -4.88
C THR A 73 -18.54 -13.55 -5.57
N THR A 74 -18.79 -13.16 -6.82
CA THR A 74 -19.80 -13.84 -7.66
C THR A 74 -19.53 -15.32 -7.84
N ASP A 75 -18.27 -15.73 -7.83
CA ASP A 75 -17.83 -17.09 -8.12
C ASP A 75 -17.49 -17.92 -6.86
N GLY A 76 -17.72 -17.34 -5.66
CA GLY A 76 -17.45 -18.00 -4.39
C GLY A 76 -16.68 -17.09 -3.42
N TRP A 77 -15.77 -17.66 -2.66
CA TRP A 77 -14.98 -16.91 -1.67
C TRP A 77 -13.52 -16.84 -2.08
N VAL A 78 -12.93 -15.66 -1.95
CA VAL A 78 -11.50 -15.44 -2.18
C VAL A 78 -10.85 -14.96 -0.87
N ASN A 79 -9.70 -15.52 -0.54
CA ASN A 79 -8.90 -15.10 0.61
C ASN A 79 -7.72 -14.26 0.10
N LEU A 80 -7.77 -12.95 0.32
CA LEU A 80 -6.77 -12.01 -0.18
C LEU A 80 -5.97 -11.39 0.95
N ASN A 81 -4.71 -11.14 0.67
CA ASN A 81 -3.87 -10.34 1.55
C ASN A 81 -4.29 -8.85 1.46
N ILE A 82 -4.69 -8.26 2.58
CA ILE A 82 -5.13 -6.85 2.62
C ILE A 82 -4.07 -5.91 2.07
N TYR A 83 -2.80 -6.22 2.30
CA TYR A 83 -1.67 -5.42 1.80
C TYR A 83 -1.47 -5.52 0.28
N GLU A 84 -2.16 -6.40 -0.41
CA GLU A 84 -2.13 -6.52 -1.87
C GLU A 84 -3.32 -5.83 -2.55
N ILE A 85 -4.28 -5.29 -1.78
CA ILE A 85 -5.43 -4.59 -2.32
C ILE A 85 -5.05 -3.16 -2.67
N ASN A 86 -5.24 -2.77 -3.93
CA ASN A 86 -4.93 -1.46 -4.46
C ASN A 86 -6.08 -0.47 -4.24
N TYR A 87 -7.27 -0.78 -4.76
CA TYR A 87 -8.47 0.02 -4.56
C TYR A 87 -9.74 -0.80 -4.79
N LEU A 88 -10.88 -0.26 -4.38
CA LEU A 88 -12.19 -0.82 -4.64
C LEU A 88 -13.04 0.20 -5.43
N GLU A 89 -13.82 -0.30 -6.37
CA GLU A 89 -14.69 0.48 -7.24
C GLU A 89 -16.12 -0.06 -7.18
N SER A 90 -17.11 0.83 -7.12
CA SER A 90 -18.51 0.51 -7.37
C SER A 90 -18.91 1.05 -8.74
N TYR A 91 -19.31 0.14 -9.64
CA TYR A 91 -19.76 0.47 -10.99
C TYR A 91 -20.93 -0.44 -11.41
N LEU A 92 -22.01 0.15 -11.94
CA LEU A 92 -23.22 -0.57 -12.39
C LEU A 92 -23.75 -1.60 -11.37
N ASP A 93 -23.95 -1.14 -10.12
CA ASP A 93 -24.47 -1.95 -9.00
C ASP A 93 -23.58 -3.14 -8.57
N GLN A 94 -22.36 -3.20 -9.09
CA GLN A 94 -21.35 -4.18 -8.69
C GLN A 94 -20.19 -3.50 -7.98
N VAL A 95 -19.49 -4.25 -7.14
CA VAL A 95 -18.28 -3.80 -6.47
C VAL A 95 -17.11 -4.63 -6.97
N TYR A 96 -16.08 -3.95 -7.41
CA TYR A 96 -14.84 -4.56 -7.89
C TYR A 96 -13.71 -4.26 -6.93
N LEU A 97 -12.92 -5.28 -6.61
CA LEU A 97 -11.67 -5.15 -5.88
C LEU A 97 -10.53 -5.35 -6.86
N HIS A 98 -9.62 -4.39 -6.91
CA HIS A 98 -8.43 -4.42 -7.75
C HIS A 98 -7.20 -4.61 -6.88
N ASP A 99 -6.40 -5.64 -7.16
CA ASP A 99 -5.16 -5.89 -6.45
C ASP A 99 -3.93 -5.28 -7.16
N ILE A 100 -2.78 -5.36 -6.51
CA ILE A 100 -1.51 -4.86 -7.05
C ILE A 100 -0.99 -5.70 -8.22
N ASN A 101 -1.48 -6.93 -8.37
CA ASN A 101 -1.13 -7.86 -9.44
C ASN A 101 -2.05 -7.72 -10.66
N GLN A 102 -2.86 -6.65 -10.70
CA GLN A 102 -3.83 -6.36 -11.76
C GLN A 102 -4.97 -7.39 -11.88
N GLN A 103 -5.21 -8.17 -10.82
CA GLN A 103 -6.37 -9.03 -10.73
C GLN A 103 -7.58 -8.22 -10.26
N THR A 104 -8.74 -8.57 -10.78
CA THR A 104 -10.01 -7.92 -10.42
C THR A 104 -11.00 -8.99 -9.94
N TYR A 105 -11.62 -8.73 -8.81
CA TYR A 105 -12.60 -9.62 -8.19
C TYR A 105 -13.94 -8.89 -8.07
N THR A 106 -15.02 -9.51 -8.54
CA THR A 106 -16.38 -8.96 -8.40
C THR A 106 -16.95 -9.40 -7.05
N LEU A 107 -17.17 -8.43 -6.15
CA LEU A 107 -17.61 -8.67 -4.80
C LEU A 107 -19.12 -8.55 -4.67
N LYS A 108 -19.74 -9.39 -3.82
CA LYS A 108 -21.17 -9.27 -3.46
C LYS A 108 -21.39 -8.25 -2.32
N THR A 109 -20.34 -7.94 -1.56
CA THR A 109 -20.42 -7.02 -0.41
C THR A 109 -20.50 -5.58 -0.90
N PRO A 110 -21.48 -4.78 -0.43
CA PRO A 110 -21.59 -3.36 -0.78
C PRO A 110 -20.39 -2.56 -0.32
N LEU A 111 -20.05 -1.50 -1.07
CA LEU A 111 -18.86 -0.69 -0.83
C LEU A 111 -18.83 -0.03 0.57
N TYR A 112 -19.98 0.35 1.14
CA TYR A 112 -20.04 0.94 2.49
C TYR A 112 -19.67 -0.06 3.61
N GLN A 113 -20.01 -1.36 3.44
CA GLN A 113 -19.59 -2.39 4.39
C GLN A 113 -18.10 -2.69 4.28
N LEU A 114 -17.56 -2.63 3.06
CA LEU A 114 -16.12 -2.78 2.83
C LEU A 114 -15.34 -1.60 3.40
N GLU A 115 -15.88 -0.38 3.33
CA GLU A 115 -15.32 0.79 3.99
C GLU A 115 -15.17 0.58 5.51
N GLU A 116 -16.21 0.06 6.17
CA GLU A 116 -16.17 -0.24 7.60
C GLU A 116 -15.16 -1.35 7.91
N ARG A 117 -15.16 -2.44 7.14
CA ARG A 117 -14.22 -3.58 7.33
C ARG A 117 -12.77 -3.17 7.15
N LEU A 118 -12.48 -2.26 6.23
CA LEU A 118 -11.13 -1.80 5.90
C LEU A 118 -10.72 -0.55 6.69
N SER A 119 -11.58 -0.01 7.57
CA SER A 119 -11.36 1.25 8.30
C SER A 119 -10.14 1.26 9.23
N LYS A 120 -9.68 0.08 9.68
CA LYS A 120 -8.50 -0.09 10.53
C LYS A 120 -7.20 -0.24 9.73
N HIS A 121 -7.31 -0.24 8.42
CA HIS A 121 -6.21 -0.37 7.48
C HIS A 121 -6.05 0.93 6.70
N ASP A 122 -5.05 1.00 5.84
CA ASP A 122 -4.68 2.21 5.09
C ASP A 122 -5.65 2.52 3.93
N PHE A 123 -6.95 2.31 4.12
CA PHE A 123 -7.98 2.56 3.13
C PHE A 123 -8.80 3.81 3.47
N VAL A 124 -9.08 4.60 2.44
CA VAL A 124 -9.91 5.81 2.58
C VAL A 124 -10.92 5.90 1.46
N ARG A 125 -12.16 6.25 1.83
CA ARG A 125 -13.21 6.57 0.87
C ARG A 125 -12.91 7.90 0.20
N ILE A 126 -12.85 7.92 -1.13
CA ILE A 126 -12.50 9.12 -1.91
C ILE A 126 -13.63 9.64 -2.78
N SER A 127 -14.66 8.83 -2.98
CA SER A 127 -15.89 9.22 -3.68
C SER A 127 -17.05 8.28 -3.32
N ILE A 128 -18.23 8.51 -3.90
CA ILE A 128 -19.35 7.56 -3.80
C ILE A 128 -18.94 6.18 -4.32
N SER A 129 -18.08 6.14 -5.35
CA SER A 129 -17.75 4.91 -6.07
C SER A 129 -16.38 4.33 -5.73
N PHE A 130 -15.51 5.03 -4.99
CA PHE A 130 -14.14 4.56 -4.77
C PHE A 130 -13.68 4.57 -3.32
N ILE A 131 -12.99 3.49 -2.94
CA ILE A 131 -12.13 3.39 -1.74
C ILE A 131 -10.72 3.11 -2.26
N CYS A 132 -9.71 3.85 -1.83
CA CYS A 132 -8.33 3.58 -2.23
C CYS A 132 -7.44 3.23 -1.03
N ASN A 133 -6.43 2.41 -1.28
CA ASN A 133 -5.35 2.19 -0.34
C ASN A 133 -4.34 3.34 -0.48
N ILE A 134 -4.15 4.11 0.58
CA ILE A 134 -3.28 5.30 0.55
C ILE A 134 -1.80 4.95 0.32
N LYS A 135 -1.38 3.74 0.69
CA LYS A 135 -0.01 3.25 0.47
C LYS A 135 0.34 3.06 -1.01
N TYR A 136 -0.68 2.95 -1.87
CA TYR A 136 -0.48 2.78 -3.32
C TYR A 136 -0.71 4.05 -4.12
N ILE A 137 -0.86 5.21 -3.46
CA ILE A 137 -0.91 6.50 -4.13
C ILE A 137 0.52 6.90 -4.53
N ARG A 138 0.77 7.00 -5.82
CA ARG A 138 2.05 7.43 -6.38
C ARG A 138 2.14 8.94 -6.50
N TYR A 139 1.05 9.60 -6.88
CA TYR A 139 1.02 11.04 -7.16
C TYR A 139 -0.36 11.62 -6.88
N ILE A 140 -0.39 12.84 -6.37
CA ILE A 140 -1.62 13.60 -6.08
C ILE A 140 -1.55 14.92 -6.84
N LYS A 141 -2.53 15.18 -7.69
CA LYS A 141 -2.66 16.42 -8.47
C LYS A 141 -3.92 17.16 -8.07
N THR A 142 -3.78 18.45 -7.79
CA THR A 142 -4.94 19.32 -7.56
C THR A 142 -5.63 19.62 -8.89
N LEU A 143 -6.95 19.42 -8.91
CA LEU A 143 -7.83 19.77 -10.01
C LEU A 143 -8.69 20.99 -9.66
N LEU A 144 -9.38 21.52 -10.67
CA LEU A 144 -10.40 22.54 -10.47
C LEU A 144 -11.56 22.03 -9.61
N ASN A 145 -12.36 22.93 -9.05
CA ASN A 145 -13.56 22.61 -8.27
C ASN A 145 -13.31 21.76 -7.01
N GLN A 146 -12.17 21.98 -6.34
CA GLN A 146 -11.81 21.29 -5.10
C GLN A 146 -11.83 19.76 -5.22
N LYS A 147 -11.26 19.25 -6.30
CA LYS A 147 -11.03 17.83 -6.53
C LYS A 147 -9.54 17.53 -6.55
N LEU A 148 -9.18 16.28 -6.26
CA LEU A 148 -7.82 15.78 -6.48
C LEU A 148 -7.88 14.60 -7.45
N GLU A 149 -6.87 14.49 -8.32
CA GLU A 149 -6.59 13.30 -9.11
C GLU A 149 -5.47 12.54 -8.42
N LEU A 150 -5.73 11.29 -8.10
CA LEU A 150 -4.73 10.36 -7.59
C LEU A 150 -4.24 9.50 -8.75
N THR A 151 -2.94 9.37 -8.89
CA THR A 151 -2.35 8.35 -9.75
C THR A 151 -1.87 7.22 -8.83
N MET A 152 -2.45 6.04 -8.98
CA MET A 152 -2.07 4.86 -8.23
C MET A 152 -0.75 4.28 -8.76
N MET A 153 -0.08 3.44 -7.98
CA MET A 153 1.16 2.77 -8.44
C MET A 153 0.93 1.87 -9.65
N SER A 154 -0.27 1.32 -9.81
CA SER A 154 -0.71 0.59 -11.01
C SER A 154 -0.81 1.47 -12.26
N GLY A 155 -0.83 2.80 -12.12
CA GLY A 155 -1.07 3.77 -13.18
C GLY A 155 -2.51 4.23 -13.30
N ASP A 156 -3.44 3.61 -12.59
CA ASP A 156 -4.85 4.00 -12.57
C ASP A 156 -5.03 5.40 -12.00
N LYS A 157 -6.04 6.11 -12.50
CA LYS A 157 -6.38 7.46 -12.05
C LYS A 157 -7.72 7.46 -11.34
N LEU A 158 -7.71 7.87 -10.08
CA LEU A 158 -8.89 7.97 -9.24
C LEU A 158 -9.15 9.43 -8.86
N ILE A 159 -10.43 9.79 -8.66
CA ILE A 159 -10.80 11.17 -8.31
C ILE A 159 -11.32 11.23 -6.87
N VAL A 160 -10.66 12.05 -6.06
CA VAL A 160 -11.19 12.48 -4.77
C VAL A 160 -12.20 13.60 -5.03
N THR A 161 -13.46 13.32 -4.73
CA THR A 161 -14.53 14.31 -4.90
C THR A 161 -14.61 15.24 -3.70
N ARG A 162 -15.19 16.45 -3.91
CA ARG A 162 -15.26 17.52 -2.91
C ARG A 162 -15.77 17.05 -1.55
N SER A 163 -16.81 16.22 -1.52
CA SER A 163 -17.42 15.73 -0.28
C SER A 163 -16.47 14.88 0.57
N TYR A 164 -15.53 14.21 -0.05
CA TYR A 164 -14.55 13.32 0.59
C TYR A 164 -13.19 13.97 0.84
N LEU A 165 -12.98 15.17 0.27
CA LEU A 165 -11.66 15.85 0.31
C LEU A 165 -11.18 16.14 1.73
N LYS A 166 -12.08 16.56 2.62
CA LYS A 166 -11.72 16.89 4.02
C LYS A 166 -11.21 15.63 4.75
N ASN A 167 -11.94 14.51 4.64
CA ASN A 167 -11.55 13.25 5.26
C ASN A 167 -10.25 12.72 4.67
N PHE A 168 -10.13 12.73 3.33
CA PHE A 168 -8.92 12.32 2.63
C PHE A 168 -7.68 13.10 3.10
N LYS A 169 -7.75 14.42 3.16
CA LYS A 169 -6.64 15.25 3.65
C LYS A 169 -6.29 14.97 5.10
N HIS A 170 -7.30 14.78 5.94
CA HIS A 170 -7.08 14.43 7.35
C HIS A 170 -6.35 13.09 7.49
N THR A 171 -6.75 12.09 6.71
CA THR A 171 -6.10 10.76 6.72
C THR A 171 -4.63 10.81 6.30
N LEU A 172 -4.28 11.70 5.36
CA LEU A 172 -2.90 11.87 4.89
C LEU A 172 -2.13 12.97 5.66
N MET A 173 -2.73 13.59 6.67
CA MET A 173 -2.14 14.71 7.43
C MET A 173 -1.72 15.91 6.54
N LEU A 174 -2.50 16.19 5.48
CA LEU A 174 -2.29 17.28 4.50
C LEU A 174 -3.09 18.55 4.86
#